data_46d197d0a0725630473c9513c484f874
#
_entry.id   46d197d0a0725630473c9513c484f874
#
_cell.length_a   1.000
_cell.length_b   1.000
_cell.length_c   1.000
_cell.angle_alpha   90.00
_cell.angle_beta   90.00
_cell.angle_gamma   90.00
#
_symmetry.space_group_name_H-M   'P 1'
#
loop_
_entity.id
_entity.type
_entity.pdbx_description
1 polymer ?
#
loop_
_entity_poly.entity_id
_entity_poly.type
_entity_poly.pdbx_seq_one_letter_code
_entity_poly.pdbx_strand_id
1 'polypeptide(L)'
;MAMHQLKVQEPFRALFYAPFYAALARGDYAAEGVEVTLLAGTVPSLAKDSVLDRTADLAWGGPMRLLLAHDADPACPLRLFGAVVMGDPFFLVGRNPNPGFHLRDLAQMTLGTVSEVPTPWWTLQDDIRQAGIDPGAIKRVTDQPMTANAEAVAAGTLDVAQLFEPLVSQMETAGTGHVWHAQASRGPTSYTAFYARTDVISARRAAMEAMVRGLARTLRWFAAASPQEIVTCIADFFPGGDAALMARSIARYKSVKLWTEAPHFPPEALAQLERGMLSAGAIKRTPGFAGLVAEDVTESALG
;
A
#
# COMPACT_ATOMS: atom_id res chain seq x y z
N MET A 1 -33.27 7.00 -4.81
CA MET A 1 -32.97 6.11 -3.68
C MET A 1 -32.21 6.91 -2.63
N ALA A 2 -32.39 6.63 -1.33
CA ALA A 2 -31.58 7.27 -0.30
C ALA A 2 -30.11 6.82 -0.47
N MET A 3 -29.16 7.77 -0.34
CA MET A 3 -27.74 7.47 -0.40
C MET A 3 -27.29 6.75 0.88
N HIS A 4 -26.41 5.76 0.73
CA HIS A 4 -25.75 5.14 1.86
C HIS A 4 -24.68 6.08 2.42
N GLN A 5 -24.76 6.42 3.71
CA GLN A 5 -23.76 7.21 4.40
C GLN A 5 -22.68 6.30 4.96
N LEU A 6 -21.40 6.51 4.58
CA LEU A 6 -20.26 5.73 5.08
C LEU A 6 -19.15 6.63 5.59
N LYS A 7 -18.64 6.33 6.78
CA LYS A 7 -17.39 6.89 7.30
C LYS A 7 -16.24 5.99 6.91
N VAL A 8 -15.30 6.52 6.13
CA VAL A 8 -14.12 5.79 5.64
C VAL A 8 -12.86 6.38 6.24
N GLN A 9 -12.07 5.56 6.93
CA GLN A 9 -10.81 5.99 7.53
C GLN A 9 -9.64 5.76 6.58
N GLU A 10 -8.86 6.81 6.28
CA GLU A 10 -7.54 6.65 5.67
C GLU A 10 -6.46 6.46 6.75
N PRO A 11 -5.37 5.70 6.50
CA PRO A 11 -4.28 5.54 7.47
C PRO A 11 -3.38 6.78 7.55
N PHE A 12 -2.99 7.30 6.40
CA PHE A 12 -2.21 8.52 6.19
C PHE A 12 -2.25 8.89 4.71
N ARG A 13 -1.84 10.11 4.36
CA ARG A 13 -1.83 10.59 2.98
C ARG A 13 -0.60 10.08 2.22
N ALA A 14 -0.82 9.36 1.10
CA ALA A 14 0.25 8.87 0.23
C ALA A 14 -0.20 8.73 -1.22
N LEU A 15 0.74 8.92 -2.17
CA LEU A 15 0.44 8.84 -3.61
C LEU A 15 0.06 7.42 -4.06
N PHE A 16 0.52 6.37 -3.40
CA PHE A 16 0.10 5.01 -3.74
C PHE A 16 -1.37 4.71 -3.39
N TYR A 17 -2.02 5.58 -2.60
CA TYR A 17 -3.47 5.56 -2.37
C TYR A 17 -4.28 6.37 -3.40
N ALA A 18 -3.64 6.89 -4.44
CA ALA A 18 -4.27 7.75 -5.45
C ALA A 18 -5.61 7.23 -6.01
N PRO A 19 -5.81 5.91 -6.26
CA PRO A 19 -7.11 5.44 -6.75
C PRO A 19 -8.28 5.70 -5.78
N PHE A 20 -8.06 5.66 -4.47
CA PHE A 20 -9.11 5.96 -3.49
C PHE A 20 -9.50 7.44 -3.51
N TYR A 21 -8.52 8.33 -3.62
CA TYR A 21 -8.77 9.78 -3.75
C TYR A 21 -9.44 10.11 -5.09
N ALA A 22 -9.01 9.47 -6.17
CA ALA A 22 -9.63 9.63 -7.47
C ALA A 22 -11.11 9.21 -7.46
N ALA A 23 -11.45 8.12 -6.77
CA ALA A 23 -12.83 7.66 -6.64
C ALA A 23 -13.72 8.70 -5.93
N LEU A 24 -13.17 9.37 -4.92
CA LEU A 24 -13.84 10.46 -4.21
C LEU A 24 -13.98 11.70 -5.11
N ALA A 25 -12.88 12.18 -5.71
CA ALA A 25 -12.84 13.38 -6.53
C ALA A 25 -13.73 13.28 -7.77
N ARG A 26 -13.81 12.11 -8.39
CA ARG A 26 -14.62 11.83 -9.57
C ARG A 26 -16.11 11.61 -9.23
N GLY A 27 -16.43 11.46 -7.95
CA GLY A 27 -17.77 11.10 -7.51
C GLY A 27 -18.19 9.67 -7.88
N ASP A 28 -17.24 8.77 -8.11
CA ASP A 28 -17.54 7.40 -8.53
C ASP A 28 -18.29 6.60 -7.45
N TYR A 29 -18.07 6.89 -6.16
CA TYR A 29 -18.88 6.33 -5.06
C TYR A 29 -20.28 6.94 -5.01
N ALA A 30 -20.40 8.26 -5.21
CA ALA A 30 -21.69 8.95 -5.24
C ALA A 30 -22.58 8.46 -6.39
N ALA A 31 -21.98 8.17 -7.55
CA ALA A 31 -22.67 7.59 -8.70
C ALA A 31 -23.25 6.18 -8.43
N GLU A 32 -22.69 5.45 -7.45
CA GLU A 32 -23.20 4.17 -6.97
C GLU A 32 -24.12 4.31 -5.74
N GLY A 33 -24.51 5.53 -5.39
CA GLY A 33 -25.40 5.82 -4.27
C GLY A 33 -24.73 5.77 -2.89
N VAL A 34 -23.43 6.03 -2.80
CA VAL A 34 -22.70 6.12 -1.54
C VAL A 34 -22.15 7.52 -1.33
N GLU A 35 -22.49 8.13 -0.22
CA GLU A 35 -21.87 9.36 0.27
C GLU A 35 -20.81 9.02 1.30
N VAL A 36 -19.56 9.37 0.99
CA VAL A 36 -18.39 9.04 1.81
C VAL A 36 -17.96 10.25 2.64
N THR A 37 -17.92 10.10 3.96
CA THR A 37 -17.18 10.99 4.86
C THR A 37 -15.79 10.43 5.07
N LEU A 38 -14.78 11.06 4.46
CA LEU A 38 -13.38 10.65 4.64
C LEU A 38 -12.85 11.18 5.98
N LEU A 39 -12.39 10.27 6.82
CA LEU A 39 -11.72 10.57 8.08
C LEU A 39 -10.21 10.57 7.83
N ALA A 40 -9.58 11.74 8.03
CA ALA A 40 -8.14 11.89 7.82
C ALA A 40 -7.33 11.08 8.84
N GLY A 41 -6.34 10.34 8.34
CA GLY A 41 -5.41 9.58 9.15
C GLY A 41 -4.10 10.32 9.37
N THR A 42 -3.54 10.20 10.57
CA THR A 42 -2.25 10.76 10.94
C THR A 42 -1.20 9.70 11.22
N VAL A 43 -1.64 8.48 11.55
CA VAL A 43 -0.78 7.33 11.85
C VAL A 43 -1.36 6.06 11.23
N PRO A 44 -0.51 5.17 10.71
CA PRO A 44 -0.98 3.99 9.97
C PRO A 44 -1.85 3.00 10.79
N SER A 45 -1.72 2.96 12.12
CA SER A 45 -2.53 2.07 12.99
C SER A 45 -3.97 2.54 13.14
N LEU A 46 -4.22 3.85 13.06
CA LEU A 46 -5.52 4.47 13.30
C LEU A 46 -6.63 3.84 12.44
N ALA A 47 -6.33 3.52 11.19
CA ALA A 47 -7.32 2.97 10.28
C ALA A 47 -7.92 1.64 10.78
N LYS A 48 -7.10 0.74 11.32
CA LYS A 48 -7.58 -0.53 11.89
C LYS A 48 -8.37 -0.30 13.18
N ASP A 49 -7.86 0.55 14.04
CA ASP A 49 -8.45 0.81 15.36
C ASP A 49 -9.82 1.48 15.22
N SER A 50 -9.97 2.46 14.30
CA SER A 50 -11.24 3.14 14.01
C SER A 50 -12.33 2.19 13.48
N VAL A 51 -11.97 1.14 12.75
CA VAL A 51 -12.93 0.12 12.30
C VAL A 51 -13.31 -0.82 13.46
N LEU A 52 -12.35 -1.18 14.31
CA LEU A 52 -12.62 -2.05 15.45
C LEU A 52 -13.52 -1.38 16.49
N ASP A 53 -13.29 -0.10 16.80
CA ASP A 53 -14.08 0.69 17.75
C ASP A 53 -15.34 1.32 17.15
N ARG A 54 -15.62 1.09 15.86
CA ARG A 54 -16.81 1.56 15.13
C ARG A 54 -16.90 3.08 14.92
N THR A 55 -15.80 3.82 15.05
CA THR A 55 -15.74 5.24 14.67
C THR A 55 -15.74 5.41 13.14
N ALA A 56 -15.27 4.40 12.42
CA ALA A 56 -15.42 4.26 10.96
C ALA A 56 -16.18 2.98 10.58
N ASP A 57 -16.92 3.03 9.49
CA ASP A 57 -17.62 1.87 8.92
C ASP A 57 -16.65 0.91 8.21
N LEU A 58 -15.69 1.49 7.51
CA LEU A 58 -14.60 0.78 6.82
C LEU A 58 -13.36 1.66 6.74
N ALA A 59 -12.26 1.06 6.34
CA ALA A 59 -11.03 1.77 6.04
C ALA A 59 -10.36 1.17 4.80
N TRP A 60 -9.37 1.86 4.26
CA TRP A 60 -8.36 1.22 3.42
C TRP A 60 -7.04 1.14 4.17
N GLY A 61 -6.21 0.19 3.80
CA GLY A 61 -4.88 0.05 4.42
C GLY A 61 -4.22 -1.28 4.17
N GLY A 62 -3.08 -1.47 4.81
CA GLY A 62 -2.26 -2.66 4.63
C GLY A 62 -2.87 -3.91 5.25
N PRO A 63 -3.08 -4.98 4.47
CA PRO A 63 -3.55 -6.28 4.95
C PRO A 63 -2.69 -6.87 6.07
N MET A 64 -1.41 -6.48 6.15
CA MET A 64 -0.50 -6.89 7.21
C MET A 64 -1.06 -6.63 8.63
N ARG A 65 -1.83 -5.53 8.82
CA ARG A 65 -2.43 -5.19 10.11
C ARG A 65 -3.55 -6.14 10.49
N LEU A 66 -4.28 -6.63 9.50
CA LEU A 66 -5.32 -7.64 9.71
C LEU A 66 -4.67 -8.99 10.00
N LEU A 67 -3.59 -9.35 9.29
CA LEU A 67 -2.82 -10.57 9.57
C LEU A 67 -2.28 -10.58 11.00
N LEU A 68 -1.70 -9.47 11.47
CA LEU A 68 -1.27 -9.32 12.87
C LEU A 68 -2.45 -9.46 13.85
N ALA A 69 -3.60 -8.86 13.53
CA ALA A 69 -4.78 -8.94 14.39
C ALA A 69 -5.33 -10.37 14.48
N HIS A 70 -5.39 -11.10 13.35
CA HIS A 70 -5.80 -12.50 13.32
C HIS A 70 -4.78 -13.46 13.96
N ASP A 71 -3.48 -13.15 13.89
CA ASP A 71 -2.45 -13.91 14.58
C ASP A 71 -2.61 -13.76 16.10
N ALA A 72 -2.90 -12.55 16.58
CA ALA A 72 -3.15 -12.27 17.99
C ALA A 72 -4.49 -12.85 18.46
N ASP A 73 -5.56 -12.71 17.68
CA ASP A 73 -6.91 -13.20 17.98
C ASP A 73 -7.57 -13.84 16.74
N PRO A 74 -7.70 -15.17 16.70
CA PRO A 74 -8.39 -15.87 15.61
C PRO A 74 -9.85 -15.48 15.41
N ALA A 75 -10.50 -14.89 16.41
CA ALA A 75 -11.87 -14.39 16.33
C ALA A 75 -11.95 -12.94 15.80
N CYS A 76 -10.83 -12.37 15.35
CA CYS A 76 -10.79 -11.01 14.79
C CYS A 76 -11.86 -10.83 13.70
N PRO A 77 -12.74 -9.82 13.83
CA PRO A 77 -13.89 -9.66 12.92
C PRO A 77 -13.54 -8.95 11.62
N LEU A 78 -12.29 -8.57 11.39
CA LEU A 78 -11.90 -7.78 10.22
C LEU A 78 -11.75 -8.65 8.97
N ARG A 79 -12.30 -8.18 7.84
CA ARG A 79 -12.19 -8.80 6.52
C ARG A 79 -11.81 -7.78 5.47
N LEU A 80 -10.96 -8.21 4.52
CA LEU A 80 -10.57 -7.46 3.33
C LEU A 80 -11.59 -7.63 2.22
N PHE A 81 -11.72 -6.62 1.36
CA PHE A 81 -12.44 -6.66 0.08
C PHE A 81 -11.95 -5.51 -0.81
N GLY A 82 -12.22 -5.55 -2.10
CA GLY A 82 -11.91 -4.44 -3.00
C GLY A 82 -10.41 -4.08 -3.03
N ALA A 83 -9.60 -4.91 -3.63
CA ALA A 83 -8.15 -4.74 -3.76
C ALA A 83 -7.77 -3.52 -4.61
N VAL A 84 -6.68 -2.84 -4.26
CA VAL A 84 -6.18 -1.66 -5.01
C VAL A 84 -4.66 -1.70 -5.20
N VAL A 85 -3.87 -1.74 -4.14
CA VAL A 85 -2.41 -1.76 -4.24
C VAL A 85 -1.95 -3.20 -4.08
N MET A 86 -1.61 -3.81 -5.22
CA MET A 86 -1.22 -5.23 -5.31
C MET A 86 0.23 -5.40 -5.75
N GLY A 87 1.03 -4.36 -5.68
CA GLY A 87 2.48 -4.36 -5.78
C GLY A 87 3.12 -3.69 -4.57
N ASP A 88 4.42 -3.90 -4.37
CA ASP A 88 5.17 -3.24 -3.31
C ASP A 88 5.55 -1.81 -3.73
N PRO A 89 5.14 -0.76 -3.00
CA PRO A 89 5.42 0.63 -3.37
C PRO A 89 6.85 1.08 -3.06
N PHE A 90 7.69 0.23 -2.49
CA PHE A 90 9.02 0.60 -2.03
C PHE A 90 10.12 0.29 -3.06
N PHE A 91 11.18 1.06 -2.97
CA PHE A 91 12.37 0.96 -3.78
C PHE A 91 13.62 0.95 -2.89
N LEU A 92 14.67 0.25 -3.32
CA LEU A 92 16.00 0.44 -2.78
C LEU A 92 16.70 1.52 -3.61
N VAL A 93 17.12 2.57 -2.92
CA VAL A 93 17.71 3.76 -3.53
C VAL A 93 19.10 3.96 -2.96
N GLY A 94 20.10 4.05 -3.82
CA GLY A 94 21.47 4.40 -3.47
C GLY A 94 21.92 5.69 -4.14
N ARG A 95 23.05 6.25 -3.72
CA ARG A 95 23.53 7.58 -4.12
C ARG A 95 23.89 7.65 -5.62
N ASN A 96 24.60 6.64 -6.12
CA ASN A 96 25.09 6.59 -7.50
C ASN A 96 24.33 5.54 -8.33
N PRO A 97 24.30 5.66 -9.66
CA PRO A 97 23.76 4.59 -10.50
C PRO A 97 24.46 3.25 -10.25
N ASN A 98 23.67 2.17 -10.09
CA ASN A 98 24.20 0.82 -9.91
C ASN A 98 23.37 -0.18 -10.74
N PRO A 99 23.53 -0.23 -12.06
CA PRO A 99 22.75 -1.11 -12.93
C PRO A 99 23.05 -2.61 -12.70
N GLY A 100 24.17 -2.92 -12.04
CA GLY A 100 24.57 -4.28 -11.69
C GLY A 100 24.16 -4.72 -10.28
N PHE A 101 23.32 -3.95 -9.60
CA PHE A 101 22.90 -4.26 -8.24
C PHE A 101 22.12 -5.58 -8.14
N HIS A 102 22.50 -6.40 -7.19
CA HIS A 102 21.78 -7.59 -6.78
C HIS A 102 21.49 -7.56 -5.27
N LEU A 103 20.40 -8.17 -4.83
CA LEU A 103 20.05 -8.20 -3.39
C LEU A 103 21.14 -8.80 -2.51
N ARG A 104 21.99 -9.71 -3.04
CA ARG A 104 23.15 -10.25 -2.34
C ARG A 104 24.19 -9.20 -1.95
N ASP A 105 24.25 -8.07 -2.66
CA ASP A 105 25.22 -7.00 -2.41
C ASP A 105 24.92 -6.26 -1.10
N LEU A 106 23.68 -6.33 -0.61
CA LEU A 106 23.27 -5.80 0.69
C LEU A 106 24.08 -6.35 1.86
N ALA A 107 24.65 -7.55 1.72
CA ALA A 107 25.52 -8.16 2.76
C ALA A 107 26.77 -7.33 3.08
N GLN A 108 27.20 -6.46 2.16
CA GLN A 108 28.36 -5.58 2.31
C GLN A 108 28.00 -4.11 2.52
N MET A 109 26.71 -3.82 2.67
CA MET A 109 26.17 -2.45 2.71
C MET A 109 25.43 -2.19 4.02
N THR A 110 25.28 -0.90 4.34
CA THR A 110 24.38 -0.46 5.40
C THR A 110 23.07 0.00 4.80
N LEU A 111 21.97 -0.66 5.18
CA LEU A 111 20.62 -0.41 4.69
C LEU A 111 19.80 0.42 5.68
N GLY A 112 19.31 1.58 5.26
CA GLY A 112 18.25 2.30 5.98
C GLY A 112 16.90 1.65 5.72
N THR A 113 16.29 1.07 6.74
CA THR A 113 14.95 0.51 6.65
C THR A 113 13.91 1.48 7.19
N VAL A 114 12.68 1.34 6.71
CA VAL A 114 11.57 2.22 7.09
C VAL A 114 11.21 2.02 8.55
N SER A 115 11.22 3.11 9.35
CA SER A 115 10.80 3.07 10.75
C SER A 115 9.29 3.23 10.93
N GLU A 116 8.60 3.89 9.98
CA GLU A 116 7.18 4.24 10.05
C GLU A 116 6.26 3.03 9.89
N VAL A 117 6.69 2.03 9.09
CA VAL A 117 5.94 0.79 8.85
C VAL A 117 6.89 -0.40 8.67
N PRO A 118 6.63 -1.56 9.28
CA PRO A 118 7.56 -2.70 9.22
C PRO A 118 7.42 -3.56 7.95
N THR A 119 6.30 -3.45 7.23
CA THR A 119 5.98 -4.31 6.08
C THR A 119 7.08 -4.39 5.02
N PRO A 120 7.67 -3.26 4.55
CA PRO A 120 8.67 -3.32 3.48
C PRO A 120 9.93 -4.10 3.89
N TRP A 121 10.30 -4.06 5.17
CA TRP A 121 11.40 -4.89 5.66
C TRP A 121 11.01 -6.36 5.76
N TRP A 122 9.81 -6.69 6.23
CA TRP A 122 9.38 -8.09 6.34
C TRP A 122 9.34 -8.78 4.97
N THR A 123 8.83 -8.10 3.94
CA THR A 123 8.81 -8.63 2.59
C THR A 123 10.20 -8.69 1.95
N LEU A 124 11.05 -7.67 2.20
CA LEU A 124 12.43 -7.66 1.71
C LEU A 124 13.28 -8.77 2.34
N GLN A 125 13.04 -9.13 3.62
CA GLN A 125 13.74 -10.27 4.24
C GLN A 125 13.52 -11.58 3.48
N ASP A 126 12.30 -11.81 2.97
CA ASP A 126 12.01 -13.00 2.16
C ASP A 126 12.80 -12.98 0.85
N ASP A 127 12.84 -11.84 0.16
CA ASP A 127 13.63 -11.67 -1.07
C ASP A 127 15.13 -11.91 -0.82
N ILE A 128 15.67 -11.39 0.29
CA ILE A 128 17.07 -11.54 0.69
C ILE A 128 17.40 -13.03 0.95
N ARG A 129 16.49 -13.76 1.64
CA ARG A 129 16.66 -15.22 1.84
C ARG A 129 16.62 -15.98 0.52
N GLN A 130 15.73 -15.62 -0.41
CA GLN A 130 15.69 -16.22 -1.75
C GLN A 130 16.97 -15.92 -2.55
N ALA A 131 17.63 -14.79 -2.29
CA ALA A 131 18.94 -14.47 -2.86
C ALA A 131 20.10 -15.20 -2.17
N GLY A 132 19.84 -16.06 -1.17
CA GLY A 132 20.83 -16.88 -0.46
C GLY A 132 21.57 -16.15 0.67
N ILE A 133 21.01 -15.04 1.19
CA ILE A 133 21.61 -14.25 2.27
C ILE A 133 20.73 -14.35 3.53
N ASP A 134 21.37 -14.44 4.68
CA ASP A 134 20.70 -14.29 5.97
C ASP A 134 20.36 -12.81 6.21
N PRO A 135 19.07 -12.41 6.31
CA PRO A 135 18.69 -11.04 6.65
C PRO A 135 19.27 -10.54 7.97
N GLY A 136 19.57 -11.44 8.90
CA GLY A 136 20.22 -11.13 10.18
C GLY A 136 21.65 -10.62 10.03
N ALA A 137 22.32 -10.93 8.91
CA ALA A 137 23.67 -10.44 8.61
C ALA A 137 23.68 -9.01 8.01
N ILE A 138 22.51 -8.48 7.58
CA ILE A 138 22.44 -7.13 6.98
C ILE A 138 22.60 -6.06 8.07
N LYS A 139 23.55 -5.15 7.88
CA LYS A 139 23.68 -3.96 8.73
C LYS A 139 22.53 -3.01 8.42
N ARG A 140 21.72 -2.68 9.44
CA ARG A 140 20.54 -1.81 9.24
C ARG A 140 20.57 -0.60 10.17
N VAL A 141 20.08 0.52 9.63
CA VAL A 141 19.58 1.66 10.38
C VAL A 141 18.07 1.53 10.45
N THR A 142 17.49 1.46 11.64
CA THR A 142 16.08 1.05 11.86
C THR A 142 15.23 2.09 12.59
N ASP A 143 15.84 3.13 13.12
CA ASP A 143 15.25 4.13 14.03
C ASP A 143 15.09 5.51 13.40
N GLN A 144 15.39 5.63 12.11
CA GLN A 144 15.27 6.88 11.37
C GLN A 144 14.08 6.87 10.43
N PRO A 145 13.39 8.03 10.25
CA PRO A 145 12.35 8.17 9.25
C PRO A 145 12.95 8.13 7.84
N MET A 146 12.10 7.83 6.85
CA MET A 146 12.52 7.74 5.43
C MET A 146 13.22 9.01 4.93
N THR A 147 12.78 10.19 5.37
CA THR A 147 13.40 11.46 4.99
C THR A 147 14.87 11.56 5.46
N ALA A 148 15.15 11.17 6.70
CA ALA A 148 16.51 11.14 7.24
C ALA A 148 17.37 10.07 6.52
N ASN A 149 16.80 8.92 6.19
CA ASN A 149 17.50 7.91 5.39
C ASN A 149 17.83 8.42 3.98
N ALA A 150 16.91 9.16 3.33
CA ALA A 150 17.16 9.78 2.03
C ALA A 150 18.28 10.81 2.08
N GLU A 151 18.30 11.67 3.12
CA GLU A 151 19.36 12.64 3.36
C GLU A 151 20.71 11.95 3.62
N ALA A 152 20.75 10.86 4.38
CA ALA A 152 21.94 10.07 4.66
C ALA A 152 22.51 9.41 3.38
N VAL A 153 21.64 8.89 2.49
CA VAL A 153 22.07 8.39 1.18
C VAL A 153 22.63 9.53 0.33
N ALA A 154 21.98 10.68 0.26
CA ALA A 154 22.45 11.84 -0.49
C ALA A 154 23.80 12.34 0.02
N ALA A 155 24.03 12.32 1.32
CA ALA A 155 25.31 12.68 1.95
C ALA A 155 26.39 11.60 1.80
N GLY A 156 26.04 10.36 1.43
CA GLY A 156 26.96 9.22 1.32
C GLY A 156 27.35 8.60 2.67
N THR A 157 26.58 8.85 3.72
CA THR A 157 26.75 8.25 5.06
C THR A 157 25.94 6.96 5.24
N LEU A 158 25.02 6.69 4.30
CA LEU A 158 24.25 5.47 4.19
C LEU A 158 24.36 4.95 2.75
N ASP A 159 24.57 3.64 2.57
CA ASP A 159 24.80 3.06 1.24
C ASP A 159 23.51 2.98 0.43
N VAL A 160 22.43 2.54 1.08
CA VAL A 160 21.12 2.30 0.42
C VAL A 160 19.99 2.49 1.41
N ALA A 161 18.83 2.96 0.94
CA ALA A 161 17.62 3.11 1.75
C ALA A 161 16.39 2.53 1.07
N GLN A 162 15.45 1.99 1.89
CA GLN A 162 14.08 1.67 1.46
C GLN A 162 13.26 2.97 1.48
N LEU A 163 12.77 3.38 0.33
CA LEU A 163 11.99 4.61 0.17
C LEU A 163 10.78 4.35 -0.73
N PHE A 164 9.75 5.18 -0.61
CA PHE A 164 8.63 5.24 -1.54
C PHE A 164 8.48 6.67 -2.13
N GLU A 165 7.61 6.80 -3.12
CA GLU A 165 7.31 8.08 -3.76
C GLU A 165 6.53 9.05 -2.83
N PRO A 166 6.82 10.36 -2.84
CA PRO A 166 7.60 11.08 -3.86
C PRO A 166 9.12 11.21 -3.57
N LEU A 167 9.63 10.70 -2.43
CA LEU A 167 11.05 10.84 -2.06
C LEU A 167 11.99 10.29 -3.13
N VAL A 168 11.66 9.16 -3.74
CA VAL A 168 12.47 8.54 -4.79
C VAL A 168 12.62 9.48 -5.99
N SER A 169 11.49 9.99 -6.52
CA SER A 169 11.50 10.94 -7.64
C SER A 169 12.17 12.26 -7.27
N GLN A 170 12.05 12.71 -6.02
CA GLN A 170 12.71 13.90 -5.51
C GLN A 170 14.24 13.74 -5.54
N MET A 171 14.77 12.63 -5.00
CA MET A 171 16.19 12.33 -5.00
C MET A 171 16.77 12.21 -6.41
N GLU A 172 16.09 11.53 -7.32
CA GLU A 172 16.53 11.41 -8.72
C GLU A 172 16.52 12.76 -9.43
N THR A 173 15.50 13.60 -9.21
CA THR A 173 15.43 14.94 -9.81
C THR A 173 16.57 15.83 -9.31
N ALA A 174 16.94 15.69 -8.04
CA ALA A 174 18.06 16.40 -7.44
C ALA A 174 19.44 15.78 -7.79
N GLY A 175 19.48 14.61 -8.43
CA GLY A 175 20.72 13.88 -8.73
C GLY A 175 21.42 13.33 -7.49
N THR A 176 20.69 13.15 -6.37
CA THR A 176 21.22 12.70 -5.08
C THR A 176 20.92 11.25 -4.76
N GLY A 177 20.14 10.57 -5.60
CA GLY A 177 19.83 9.15 -5.45
C GLY A 177 19.32 8.53 -6.74
N HIS A 178 19.48 7.22 -6.86
CA HIS A 178 19.09 6.41 -8.01
C HIS A 178 18.41 5.12 -7.53
N VAL A 179 17.34 4.72 -8.21
CA VAL A 179 16.69 3.44 -7.96
C VAL A 179 17.65 2.30 -8.37
N TRP A 180 17.96 1.43 -7.43
CA TRP A 180 18.73 0.21 -7.67
C TRP A 180 17.82 -1.01 -7.84
N HIS A 181 16.70 -1.04 -7.10
CA HIS A 181 15.78 -2.16 -7.11
C HIS A 181 14.36 -1.68 -6.79
N ALA A 182 13.39 -2.10 -7.59
CA ALA A 182 11.98 -1.93 -7.28
C ALA A 182 11.47 -3.17 -6.56
N GLN A 183 10.98 -3.05 -5.33
CA GLN A 183 10.49 -4.22 -4.58
C GLN A 183 9.24 -4.85 -5.24
N ALA A 184 8.51 -4.10 -6.06
CA ALA A 184 7.44 -4.64 -6.90
C ALA A 184 7.90 -5.73 -7.88
N SER A 185 9.21 -5.84 -8.18
CA SER A 185 9.76 -6.88 -9.07
C SER A 185 9.60 -8.31 -8.53
N ARG A 186 9.29 -8.48 -7.21
CA ARG A 186 8.95 -9.81 -6.65
C ARG A 186 7.62 -10.36 -7.17
N GLY A 187 6.83 -9.54 -7.85
CA GLY A 187 5.47 -9.88 -8.29
C GLY A 187 4.37 -9.39 -7.35
N PRO A 188 3.14 -9.84 -7.58
CA PRO A 188 1.99 -9.39 -6.81
C PRO A 188 2.19 -9.54 -5.30
N THR A 189 1.98 -8.46 -4.57
CA THR A 189 2.08 -8.42 -3.10
C THR A 189 0.97 -7.52 -2.57
N SER A 190 0.15 -8.04 -1.69
CA SER A 190 -1.00 -7.28 -1.17
C SER A 190 -0.54 -6.17 -0.22
N TYR A 191 -0.75 -4.92 -0.66
CA TYR A 191 -0.36 -3.73 0.12
C TYR A 191 -1.53 -2.87 0.58
N THR A 192 -2.64 -2.82 -0.20
CA THR A 192 -3.81 -2.03 0.22
C THR A 192 -5.10 -2.54 -0.38
N ALA A 193 -6.09 -2.69 0.47
CA ALA A 193 -7.48 -3.01 0.12
C ALA A 193 -8.42 -2.29 1.07
N PHE A 194 -9.72 -2.29 0.80
CA PHE A 194 -10.72 -2.00 1.80
C PHE A 194 -10.78 -3.11 2.85
N TYR A 195 -11.17 -2.74 4.05
CA TYR A 195 -11.53 -3.69 5.10
C TYR A 195 -12.60 -3.12 6.02
N ALA A 196 -13.42 -4.01 6.55
CA ALA A 196 -14.45 -3.69 7.52
C ALA A 196 -14.65 -4.87 8.47
N ARG A 197 -15.50 -4.68 9.49
CA ARG A 197 -15.94 -5.76 10.36
C ARG A 197 -16.97 -6.63 9.64
N THR A 198 -16.95 -7.92 9.89
CA THR A 198 -17.90 -8.88 9.28
C THR A 198 -19.37 -8.53 9.53
N ASP A 199 -19.69 -8.05 10.74
CA ASP A 199 -21.06 -7.62 11.06
C ASP A 199 -21.48 -6.35 10.30
N VAL A 200 -20.56 -5.42 10.06
CA VAL A 200 -20.80 -4.21 9.24
C VAL A 200 -20.96 -4.60 7.76
N ILE A 201 -20.10 -5.49 7.23
CA ILE A 201 -20.23 -6.01 5.87
C ILE A 201 -21.61 -6.64 5.66
N SER A 202 -22.03 -7.49 6.59
CA SER A 202 -23.35 -8.16 6.50
C SER A 202 -24.52 -7.20 6.60
N ALA A 203 -24.48 -6.29 7.58
CA ALA A 203 -25.58 -5.34 7.80
C ALA A 203 -25.68 -4.26 6.71
N ARG A 204 -24.57 -3.93 6.04
CA ARG A 204 -24.48 -2.87 5.03
C ARG A 204 -24.00 -3.39 3.68
N ARG A 205 -24.33 -4.64 3.35
CA ARG A 205 -23.84 -5.34 2.16
C ARG A 205 -23.97 -4.52 0.88
N ALA A 206 -25.14 -3.98 0.59
CA ALA A 206 -25.38 -3.16 -0.60
C ALA A 206 -24.46 -1.94 -0.70
N ALA A 207 -24.12 -1.30 0.45
CA ALA A 207 -23.20 -0.18 0.49
C ALA A 207 -21.75 -0.62 0.22
N MET A 208 -21.32 -1.77 0.75
CA MET A 208 -19.98 -2.31 0.48
C MET A 208 -19.80 -2.70 -0.98
N GLU A 209 -20.80 -3.34 -1.58
CA GLU A 209 -20.82 -3.64 -3.02
C GLU A 209 -20.80 -2.37 -3.88
N ALA A 210 -21.53 -1.34 -3.49
CA ALA A 210 -21.52 -0.04 -4.18
C ALA A 210 -20.13 0.62 -4.11
N MET A 211 -19.43 0.54 -2.97
CA MET A 211 -18.04 0.99 -2.84
C MET A 211 -17.13 0.24 -3.83
N VAL A 212 -17.28 -1.07 -3.96
CA VAL A 212 -16.51 -1.89 -4.91
C VAL A 212 -16.80 -1.50 -6.35
N ARG A 213 -18.08 -1.28 -6.72
CA ARG A 213 -18.45 -0.84 -8.10
C ARG A 213 -17.86 0.54 -8.42
N GLY A 214 -17.96 1.50 -7.49
CA GLY A 214 -17.35 2.82 -7.65
C GLY A 214 -15.84 2.72 -7.83
N LEU A 215 -15.18 1.91 -7.00
CA LEU A 215 -13.76 1.64 -7.12
C LEU A 215 -13.40 1.00 -8.48
N ALA A 216 -14.16 0.01 -8.95
CA ALA A 216 -13.93 -0.63 -10.24
C ALA A 216 -14.04 0.36 -11.41
N ARG A 217 -14.99 1.31 -11.36
CA ARG A 217 -15.10 2.40 -12.33
C ARG A 217 -13.85 3.29 -12.31
N THR A 218 -13.40 3.65 -11.12
CA THR A 218 -12.18 4.45 -10.95
C THR A 218 -10.94 3.74 -11.48
N LEU A 219 -10.74 2.46 -11.14
CA LEU A 219 -9.56 1.70 -11.56
C LEU A 219 -9.45 1.59 -13.08
N ARG A 220 -10.58 1.37 -13.79
CA ARG A 220 -10.60 1.39 -15.27
C ARG A 220 -10.16 2.74 -15.85
N TRP A 221 -10.68 3.84 -15.28
CA TRP A 221 -10.24 5.18 -15.69
C TRP A 221 -8.77 5.41 -15.35
N PHE A 222 -8.35 5.05 -14.15
CA PHE A 222 -7.00 5.24 -13.64
C PHE A 222 -5.95 4.49 -14.47
N ALA A 223 -6.26 3.29 -14.95
CA ALA A 223 -5.40 2.53 -15.84
C ALA A 223 -5.14 3.28 -17.16
N ALA A 224 -6.18 3.91 -17.73
CA ALA A 224 -6.10 4.63 -19.00
C ALA A 224 -5.58 6.07 -18.88
N ALA A 225 -5.83 6.74 -17.75
CA ALA A 225 -5.48 8.13 -17.54
C ALA A 225 -3.96 8.36 -17.51
N SER A 226 -3.52 9.51 -18.04
CA SER A 226 -2.13 9.97 -17.92
C SER A 226 -1.81 10.33 -16.45
N PRO A 227 -0.53 10.29 -16.05
CA PRO A 227 -0.12 10.76 -14.74
C PRO A 227 -0.58 12.18 -14.41
N GLN A 228 -0.59 13.08 -15.39
CA GLN A 228 -1.02 14.48 -15.24
C GLN A 228 -2.52 14.58 -14.98
N GLU A 229 -3.35 13.81 -15.68
CA GLU A 229 -4.79 13.74 -15.44
C GLU A 229 -5.10 13.20 -14.04
N ILE A 230 -4.35 12.18 -13.58
CA ILE A 230 -4.49 11.64 -12.24
C ILE A 230 -4.14 12.70 -11.19
N VAL A 231 -3.00 13.38 -11.35
CA VAL A 231 -2.57 14.44 -10.41
C VAL A 231 -3.59 15.56 -10.36
N THR A 232 -4.10 16.03 -11.50
CA THR A 232 -5.15 17.06 -11.55
C THR A 232 -6.40 16.60 -10.79
N CYS A 233 -6.80 15.34 -10.98
CA CYS A 233 -7.98 14.77 -10.31
C CYS A 233 -7.85 14.73 -8.79
N ILE A 234 -6.66 14.41 -8.25
CA ILE A 234 -6.44 14.24 -6.81
C ILE A 234 -5.81 15.46 -6.12
N ALA A 235 -5.65 16.59 -6.82
CA ALA A 235 -4.90 17.76 -6.33
C ALA A 235 -5.37 18.26 -4.96
N ASP A 236 -6.67 18.29 -4.71
CA ASP A 236 -7.27 18.77 -3.45
C ASP A 236 -6.87 17.91 -2.23
N PHE A 237 -6.46 16.65 -2.47
CA PHE A 237 -5.97 15.78 -1.40
C PHE A 237 -4.49 16.01 -1.08
N PHE A 238 -3.76 16.76 -1.90
CA PHE A 238 -2.33 17.02 -1.74
C PHE A 238 -2.04 18.53 -1.83
N PRO A 239 -2.59 19.35 -0.91
CA PRO A 239 -2.40 20.79 -0.95
C PRO A 239 -0.91 21.15 -0.86
N GLY A 240 -0.44 22.02 -1.77
CA GLY A 240 0.97 22.40 -1.86
C GLY A 240 1.90 21.36 -2.49
N GLY A 241 1.38 20.24 -2.97
CA GLY A 241 2.16 19.23 -3.68
C GLY A 241 2.69 19.74 -5.02
N ASP A 242 3.94 19.40 -5.34
CA ASP A 242 4.53 19.67 -6.65
C ASP A 242 3.89 18.73 -7.69
N ALA A 243 3.10 19.29 -8.61
CA ALA A 243 2.37 18.52 -9.62
C ALA A 243 3.30 17.75 -10.57
N ALA A 244 4.46 18.29 -10.92
CA ALA A 244 5.41 17.62 -11.80
C ALA A 244 6.07 16.42 -11.09
N LEU A 245 6.44 16.58 -9.83
CA LEU A 245 6.98 15.52 -8.99
C LEU A 245 5.94 14.42 -8.75
N MET A 246 4.70 14.80 -8.45
CA MET A 246 3.59 13.85 -8.28
C MET A 246 3.32 13.07 -9.57
N ALA A 247 3.32 13.73 -10.74
CA ALA A 247 3.11 13.06 -12.01
C ALA A 247 4.25 12.06 -12.34
N ARG A 248 5.49 12.42 -12.02
CA ARG A 248 6.65 11.51 -12.14
C ARG A 248 6.49 10.30 -11.21
N SER A 249 6.06 10.52 -9.98
CA SER A 249 5.80 9.46 -9.00
C SER A 249 4.69 8.50 -9.46
N ILE A 250 3.58 9.03 -9.96
CA ILE A 250 2.48 8.23 -10.53
C ILE A 250 2.96 7.43 -11.76
N ALA A 251 3.74 8.06 -12.65
CA ALA A 251 4.30 7.39 -13.82
C ALA A 251 5.17 6.19 -13.41
N ARG A 252 6.03 6.35 -12.40
CA ARG A 252 6.86 5.26 -11.85
C ARG A 252 6.00 4.14 -11.29
N TYR A 253 5.00 4.45 -10.47
CA TYR A 253 4.10 3.43 -9.92
C TYR A 253 3.31 2.69 -11.00
N LYS A 254 2.88 3.37 -12.07
CA LYS A 254 2.27 2.72 -13.24
C LYS A 254 3.26 1.78 -13.94
N SER A 255 4.52 2.18 -14.10
CA SER A 255 5.55 1.37 -14.78
C SER A 255 5.86 0.07 -14.03
N VAL A 256 5.73 0.05 -12.70
CA VAL A 256 5.93 -1.15 -11.88
C VAL A 256 4.62 -1.90 -11.59
N LYS A 257 3.51 -1.53 -12.24
CA LYS A 257 2.18 -2.15 -12.08
C LYS A 257 1.74 -2.22 -10.63
N LEU A 258 1.90 -1.11 -9.90
CA LEU A 258 1.59 -1.05 -8.48
C LEU A 258 0.11 -1.33 -8.18
N TRP A 259 -0.79 -0.82 -9.01
CA TRP A 259 -2.24 -0.91 -8.84
C TRP A 259 -2.85 -2.00 -9.69
N THR A 260 -3.87 -2.65 -9.13
CA THR A 260 -4.71 -3.57 -9.91
C THR A 260 -5.63 -2.79 -10.87
N GLU A 261 -6.05 -3.43 -11.96
CA GLU A 261 -7.00 -2.85 -12.92
C GLU A 261 -8.47 -3.12 -12.55
N ALA A 262 -8.68 -4.09 -11.65
CA ALA A 262 -9.99 -4.45 -11.12
C ALA A 262 -9.86 -4.78 -9.63
N PRO A 263 -10.91 -4.55 -8.81
CA PRO A 263 -10.83 -4.70 -7.36
C PRO A 263 -10.89 -6.14 -6.86
N HIS A 264 -10.68 -7.13 -7.72
CA HIS A 264 -10.51 -8.53 -7.32
C HIS A 264 -9.22 -8.71 -6.52
N PHE A 265 -9.26 -9.59 -5.55
CA PHE A 265 -8.14 -9.84 -4.67
C PHE A 265 -7.31 -11.03 -5.20
N PRO A 266 -6.09 -10.82 -5.73
CA PRO A 266 -5.28 -11.93 -6.21
C PRO A 266 -4.82 -12.80 -5.03
N PRO A 267 -5.16 -14.10 -4.98
CA PRO A 267 -4.75 -14.98 -3.87
C PRO A 267 -3.23 -15.05 -3.70
N GLU A 268 -2.49 -15.02 -4.81
CA GLU A 268 -1.03 -15.03 -4.82
C GLU A 268 -0.43 -13.78 -4.18
N ALA A 269 -1.09 -12.62 -4.29
CA ALA A 269 -0.62 -11.38 -3.68
C ALA A 269 -0.72 -11.43 -2.15
N LEU A 270 -1.79 -12.03 -1.61
CA LEU A 270 -1.91 -12.26 -0.18
C LEU A 270 -0.91 -13.31 0.29
N ALA A 271 -0.78 -14.43 -0.42
CA ALA A 271 0.16 -15.49 -0.10
C ALA A 271 1.62 -14.98 -0.07
N GLN A 272 1.98 -14.04 -0.96
CA GLN A 272 3.30 -13.40 -0.95
C GLN A 272 3.52 -12.59 0.33
N LEU A 273 2.53 -11.78 0.75
CA LEU A 273 2.61 -11.01 2.00
C LEU A 273 2.70 -11.93 3.22
N GLU A 274 1.84 -12.96 3.29
CA GLU A 274 1.85 -13.95 4.37
C GLU A 274 3.21 -14.65 4.49
N ARG A 275 3.80 -15.06 3.37
CA ARG A 275 5.14 -15.66 3.32
C ARG A 275 6.20 -14.73 3.91
N GLY A 276 6.21 -13.46 3.48
CA GLY A 276 7.15 -12.46 4.01
C GLY A 276 7.00 -12.28 5.52
N MET A 277 5.76 -12.19 6.02
CA MET A 277 5.50 -12.00 7.45
C MET A 277 5.82 -13.25 8.29
N LEU A 278 5.50 -14.45 7.81
CA LEU A 278 5.85 -15.73 8.46
C LEU A 278 7.37 -15.92 8.49
N SER A 279 8.05 -15.72 7.36
CA SER A 279 9.49 -15.81 7.19
C SER A 279 10.25 -14.84 8.09
N ALA A 280 9.69 -13.64 8.30
CA ALA A 280 10.25 -12.64 9.22
C ALA A 280 9.91 -12.89 10.70
N GLY A 281 9.10 -13.90 11.02
CA GLY A 281 8.61 -14.16 12.37
C GLY A 281 7.65 -13.10 12.91
N ALA A 282 7.08 -12.27 12.02
CA ALA A 282 6.13 -11.21 12.39
C ALA A 282 4.76 -11.77 12.79
N ILE A 283 4.38 -12.91 12.21
CA ILE A 283 3.20 -13.71 12.57
C ILE A 283 3.60 -15.19 12.68
N LYS A 284 2.83 -15.96 13.43
CA LYS A 284 3.02 -17.40 13.62
C LYS A 284 2.01 -18.24 12.83
N ARG A 285 0.90 -17.63 12.46
CA ARG A 285 -0.21 -18.27 11.75
C ARG A 285 -0.92 -17.26 10.85
N THR A 286 -1.68 -17.76 9.89
CA THR A 286 -2.51 -16.97 8.99
C THR A 286 -3.90 -17.59 8.93
N PRO A 287 -4.97 -16.77 8.81
CA PRO A 287 -6.33 -17.28 8.62
C PRO A 287 -6.54 -17.85 7.22
N GLY A 288 -5.55 -17.71 6.31
CA GLY A 288 -5.67 -18.03 4.91
C GLY A 288 -6.60 -17.09 4.15
N PHE A 289 -6.65 -17.26 2.83
CA PHE A 289 -7.42 -16.37 1.95
C PHE A 289 -8.90 -16.29 2.36
N ALA A 290 -9.61 -17.42 2.43
CA ALA A 290 -11.04 -17.45 2.80
C ALA A 290 -11.31 -16.93 4.23
N GLY A 291 -10.32 -17.04 5.12
CA GLY A 291 -10.40 -16.52 6.48
C GLY A 291 -10.18 -15.02 6.56
N LEU A 292 -9.53 -14.39 5.58
CA LEU A 292 -9.17 -12.97 5.62
C LEU A 292 -9.95 -12.13 4.61
N VAL A 293 -10.29 -12.68 3.43
CA VAL A 293 -10.94 -11.96 2.32
C VAL A 293 -12.41 -12.30 2.25
N ALA A 294 -13.26 -11.28 2.21
CA ALA A 294 -14.68 -11.37 1.89
C ALA A 294 -14.87 -11.19 0.37
N GLU A 295 -14.38 -12.17 -0.41
CA GLU A 295 -14.36 -12.09 -1.87
C GLU A 295 -15.77 -12.06 -2.48
N ASP A 296 -16.72 -12.70 -1.82
CA ASP A 296 -18.15 -12.67 -2.16
C ASP A 296 -18.72 -11.25 -2.26
N VAL A 297 -18.14 -10.26 -1.53
CA VAL A 297 -18.51 -8.84 -1.68
C VAL A 297 -18.09 -8.30 -3.04
N THR A 298 -16.86 -8.63 -3.46
CA THR A 298 -16.30 -8.17 -4.73
C THR A 298 -16.94 -8.88 -5.91
N GLU A 299 -17.14 -10.19 -5.82
CA GLU A 299 -17.80 -11.00 -6.85
C GLU A 299 -19.24 -10.53 -7.07
N SER A 300 -20.03 -10.39 -6.00
CA SER A 300 -21.41 -9.91 -6.09
C SER A 300 -21.52 -8.50 -6.66
N ALA A 301 -20.55 -7.63 -6.38
CA ALA A 301 -20.53 -6.26 -6.88
C ALA A 301 -20.26 -6.16 -8.38
N LEU A 302 -19.47 -7.08 -8.93
CA LEU A 302 -18.97 -7.00 -10.31
C LEU A 302 -19.71 -7.94 -11.29
N GLY A 303 -20.45 -8.92 -10.80
CA GLY A 303 -21.28 -9.86 -11.57
C GLY A 303 -20.49 -11.04 -12.07
#